data_d667016fa7b5839000ae5ec9e00e61dd
#
_entry.id   d667016fa7b5839000ae5ec9e00e61dd
#
_cell.length_a   1.000
_cell.length_b   1.000
_cell.length_c   1.000
_cell.angle_alpha   90.00
_cell.angle_beta   90.00
_cell.angle_gamma   90.00
#
_symmetry.space_group_name_H-M   'P 1'
#
loop_
_entity.id
_entity.type
_entity.pdbx_description
1 polymer ?
#
loop_
_entity_poly.entity_id
_entity_poly.type
_entity_poly.pdbx_seq_one_letter_code
_entity_poly.pdbx_strand_id
1 'polypeptide(L)'
;LEKHNDEFEYKVSWGIDLQTEHERYLAEKIFKKPVFVTDYPKDIKAFYMKQNPDGKTVAATDLLAPGIGEIIGGSQREENYDKLVARMKELNMDLDEYWWYLDLRKYGSVDHAGFGLGFERALMYLTGMQNIRDVIPFPRTPKNCEF
;
A
#
# COMPACT_ATOMS: atom_id res chain seq x y z
N LEU A 1 3.02 -17.69 -3.21
CA LEU A 1 4.00 -17.51 -2.11
C LEU A 1 3.92 -18.64 -1.09
N GLU A 2 2.75 -19.04 -0.58
CA GLU A 2 2.61 -20.09 0.46
C GLU A 2 3.37 -21.39 0.14
N LYS A 3 3.42 -21.78 -1.14
CA LYS A 3 4.18 -22.97 -1.60
C LYS A 3 5.71 -22.83 -1.44
N HIS A 4 6.18 -21.64 -1.18
CA HIS A 4 7.59 -21.30 -1.03
C HIS A 4 7.94 -20.84 0.39
N ASN A 5 7.07 -21.12 1.36
CA ASN A 5 7.27 -20.70 2.74
C ASN A 5 8.60 -21.19 3.35
N ASP A 6 9.19 -22.26 2.84
CA ASP A 6 10.49 -22.74 3.31
C ASP A 6 11.66 -21.82 2.96
N GLU A 7 11.46 -20.92 1.98
CA GLU A 7 12.46 -19.93 1.53
C GLU A 7 12.37 -18.61 2.31
N PHE A 8 11.34 -18.42 3.15
CA PHE A 8 11.07 -17.15 3.83
C PHE A 8 11.37 -17.20 5.32
N GLU A 9 11.91 -16.11 5.85
CA GLU A 9 12.05 -15.88 7.29
C GLU A 9 10.66 -15.73 7.92
N TYR A 10 9.79 -14.92 7.31
CA TYR A 10 8.41 -14.70 7.73
C TYR A 10 7.46 -15.53 6.86
N LYS A 11 6.80 -16.52 7.48
CA LYS A 11 5.86 -17.38 6.75
C LYS A 11 4.66 -16.57 6.25
N VAL A 12 4.31 -16.75 4.98
CA VAL A 12 3.16 -16.07 4.36
C VAL A 12 1.93 -16.97 4.39
N SER A 13 0.79 -16.36 4.68
CA SER A 13 -0.54 -16.97 4.58
C SER A 13 -1.55 -15.92 4.15
N TRP A 14 -2.74 -16.34 3.75
CA TRP A 14 -3.80 -15.40 3.42
C TRP A 14 -4.11 -14.47 4.61
N GLY A 15 -4.22 -13.17 4.35
CA GLY A 15 -4.61 -12.16 5.35
C GLY A 15 -3.45 -11.48 6.05
N ILE A 16 -2.21 -11.90 5.85
CA ILE A 16 -1.05 -11.17 6.40
C ILE A 16 -0.58 -10.08 5.44
N ASP A 17 0.09 -9.09 5.99
CA ASP A 17 0.81 -8.09 5.19
C ASP A 17 2.11 -8.67 4.64
N LEU A 18 2.39 -8.42 3.35
CA LEU A 18 3.61 -8.89 2.72
C LEU A 18 4.82 -8.12 3.27
N GLN A 19 5.86 -8.85 3.60
CA GLN A 19 7.15 -8.26 3.97
C GLN A 19 8.00 -8.02 2.72
N THR A 20 9.01 -7.17 2.82
CA THR A 20 9.92 -6.86 1.71
C THR A 20 10.52 -8.10 1.04
N GLU A 21 10.79 -9.16 1.80
CA GLU A 21 11.29 -10.42 1.22
C GLU A 21 10.28 -11.06 0.26
N HIS A 22 8.98 -11.04 0.59
CA HIS A 22 7.90 -11.57 -0.25
C HIS A 22 7.72 -10.76 -1.52
N GLU A 23 7.74 -9.43 -1.39
CA GLU A 23 7.64 -8.49 -2.53
C GLU A 23 8.79 -8.69 -3.51
N ARG A 24 10.01 -8.73 -2.98
CA ARG A 24 11.21 -8.96 -3.79
C ARG A 24 11.20 -10.35 -4.43
N TYR A 25 10.77 -11.37 -3.70
CA TYR A 25 10.63 -12.72 -4.27
C TYR A 25 9.70 -12.72 -5.48
N LEU A 26 8.55 -12.06 -5.41
CA LEU A 26 7.65 -11.92 -6.55
C LEU A 26 8.33 -11.21 -7.73
N ALA A 27 8.93 -10.03 -7.49
CA ALA A 27 9.50 -9.22 -8.55
C ALA A 27 10.81 -9.81 -9.13
N GLU A 28 11.65 -10.45 -8.30
CA GLU A 28 13.00 -10.89 -8.69
C GLU A 28 13.06 -12.37 -9.09
N LYS A 29 12.30 -13.25 -8.43
CA LYS A 29 12.38 -14.70 -8.65
C LYS A 29 11.27 -15.20 -9.57
N ILE A 30 10.02 -14.81 -9.30
CA ILE A 30 8.85 -15.31 -10.04
C ILE A 30 8.71 -14.59 -11.38
N PHE A 31 8.52 -13.27 -11.35
CA PHE A 31 8.21 -12.49 -12.55
C PHE A 31 9.44 -11.91 -13.24
N LYS A 32 10.53 -11.66 -12.53
CA LYS A 32 11.80 -11.06 -13.00
C LYS A 32 11.60 -9.72 -13.71
N LYS A 33 10.64 -8.95 -13.26
CA LYS A 33 10.25 -7.63 -13.77
C LYS A 33 9.35 -6.92 -12.76
N PRO A 34 9.10 -5.61 -12.91
CA PRO A 34 8.05 -4.94 -12.12
C PRO A 34 6.70 -5.64 -12.27
N VAL A 35 5.98 -5.77 -11.17
CA VAL A 35 4.70 -6.49 -11.10
C VAL A 35 3.70 -5.74 -10.25
N PHE A 36 2.47 -5.62 -10.72
CA PHE A 36 1.35 -5.15 -9.91
C PHE A 36 0.77 -6.30 -9.10
N VAL A 37 0.60 -6.07 -7.80
CA VAL A 37 -0.19 -6.92 -6.92
C VAL A 37 -1.48 -6.18 -6.61
N THR A 38 -2.63 -6.82 -6.76
CA THR A 38 -3.94 -6.20 -6.60
C THR A 38 -4.82 -6.98 -5.63
N ASP A 39 -5.93 -6.37 -5.22
CA ASP A 39 -6.99 -7.03 -4.47
C ASP A 39 -6.51 -7.62 -3.14
N TYR A 40 -5.91 -6.76 -2.34
CA TYR A 40 -5.40 -7.10 -1.02
C TYR A 40 -6.52 -7.41 -0.01
N PRO A 41 -6.26 -8.25 1.01
CA PRO A 41 -7.19 -8.46 2.11
C PRO A 41 -7.59 -7.14 2.78
N LYS A 42 -8.89 -6.93 3.00
CA LYS A 42 -9.42 -5.67 3.55
C LYS A 42 -8.87 -5.32 4.93
N ASP A 43 -8.53 -6.34 5.73
CA ASP A 43 -8.19 -6.15 7.14
C ASP A 43 -6.76 -5.63 7.36
N ILE A 44 -5.93 -5.70 6.32
CA ILE A 44 -4.55 -5.16 6.34
C ILE A 44 -4.41 -3.84 5.58
N LYS A 45 -5.50 -3.30 5.03
CA LYS A 45 -5.49 -2.07 4.24
C LYS A 45 -6.36 -0.98 4.86
N ALA A 46 -6.14 0.26 4.44
CA ALA A 46 -6.78 1.44 5.02
C ALA A 46 -8.30 1.46 4.80
N PHE A 47 -9.02 2.07 5.75
CA PHE A 47 -10.49 2.12 5.80
C PHE A 47 -11.15 2.75 4.57
N TYR A 48 -10.46 3.66 3.91
CA TYR A 48 -10.97 4.43 2.78
C TYR A 48 -10.90 3.70 1.44
N MET A 49 -10.29 2.53 1.39
CA MET A 49 -10.18 1.75 0.15
C MET A 49 -11.50 1.07 -0.17
N LYS A 50 -11.89 1.13 -1.45
CA LYS A 50 -13.14 0.52 -1.92
C LYS A 50 -13.11 -0.98 -1.73
N GLN A 51 -14.11 -1.52 -1.05
CA GLN A 51 -14.25 -2.97 -0.88
C GLN A 51 -14.73 -3.61 -2.19
N ASN A 52 -14.11 -4.72 -2.54
CA ASN A 52 -14.54 -5.53 -3.66
C ASN A 52 -15.85 -6.28 -3.35
N PRO A 53 -16.61 -6.72 -4.38
CA PRO A 53 -17.88 -7.43 -4.18
C PRO A 53 -17.76 -8.74 -3.40
N ASP A 54 -16.56 -9.30 -3.27
CA ASP A 54 -16.29 -10.53 -2.50
C ASP A 54 -16.39 -10.32 -0.97
N GLY A 55 -16.43 -9.06 -0.53
CA GLY A 55 -16.47 -8.67 0.89
C GLY A 55 -15.19 -8.99 1.70
N LYS A 56 -14.15 -9.48 1.05
CA LYS A 56 -12.89 -9.93 1.67
C LYS A 56 -11.69 -9.10 1.26
N THR A 57 -11.71 -8.53 0.06
CA THR A 57 -10.62 -7.77 -0.51
C THR A 57 -11.01 -6.32 -0.77
N VAL A 58 -10.01 -5.49 -1.02
CA VAL A 58 -10.15 -4.08 -1.43
C VAL A 58 -9.47 -3.85 -2.77
N ALA A 59 -9.97 -2.88 -3.53
CA ALA A 59 -9.42 -2.46 -4.82
C ALA A 59 -8.12 -1.65 -4.62
N ALA A 60 -7.15 -2.27 -3.95
CA ALA A 60 -5.80 -1.75 -3.76
C ALA A 60 -4.87 -2.30 -4.84
N THR A 61 -3.79 -1.59 -5.09
CA THR A 61 -2.73 -2.02 -6.00
C THR A 61 -1.39 -1.48 -5.53
N ASP A 62 -0.39 -2.34 -5.52
CA ASP A 62 0.99 -1.95 -5.26
C ASP A 62 1.85 -2.39 -6.46
N LEU A 63 2.76 -1.50 -6.92
CA LEU A 63 3.76 -1.85 -7.92
C LEU A 63 5.05 -2.24 -7.21
N LEU A 64 5.44 -3.47 -7.38
CA LEU A 64 6.69 -4.04 -6.85
C LEU A 64 7.77 -4.00 -7.93
N ALA A 65 8.94 -3.46 -7.60
CA ALA A 65 10.09 -3.40 -8.50
C ALA A 65 11.25 -4.26 -7.99
N PRO A 66 11.99 -4.96 -8.89
CA PRO A 66 13.19 -5.71 -8.51
C PRO A 66 14.20 -4.83 -7.78
N GLY A 67 14.80 -5.34 -6.71
CA GLY A 67 15.80 -4.63 -5.90
C GLY A 67 15.24 -3.60 -4.92
N ILE A 68 13.96 -3.20 -5.08
CA ILE A 68 13.33 -2.15 -4.27
C ILE A 68 12.21 -2.71 -3.39
N GLY A 69 11.32 -3.54 -3.94
CA GLY A 69 10.02 -3.88 -3.36
C GLY A 69 8.95 -2.90 -3.84
N GLU A 70 8.02 -2.52 -2.98
CA GLU A 70 6.96 -1.56 -3.32
C GLU A 70 7.54 -0.20 -3.69
N ILE A 71 7.16 0.32 -4.87
CA ILE A 71 7.54 1.64 -5.38
C ILE A 71 6.32 2.56 -5.57
N ILE A 72 5.16 1.97 -5.86
CA ILE A 72 3.87 2.65 -5.94
C ILE A 72 2.88 1.88 -5.09
N GLY A 73 2.10 2.60 -4.28
CA GLY A 73 0.92 2.07 -3.62
C GLY A 73 -0.30 2.92 -3.92
N GLY A 74 -1.44 2.29 -4.19
CA GLY A 74 -2.65 2.98 -4.56
C GLY A 74 -3.93 2.18 -4.32
N SER A 75 -5.07 2.84 -4.52
CA SER A 75 -6.37 2.17 -4.48
C SER A 75 -7.45 3.00 -5.15
N GLN A 76 -8.52 2.34 -5.55
CA GLN A 76 -9.81 2.99 -5.69
C GLN A 76 -10.32 3.38 -4.31
N ARG A 77 -10.97 4.55 -4.19
CA ARG A 77 -11.51 5.05 -2.93
C ARG A 77 -12.97 4.65 -2.81
N GLU A 78 -13.42 4.39 -1.57
CA GLU A 78 -14.85 4.15 -1.34
C GLU A 78 -15.61 5.47 -1.53
N GLU A 79 -16.47 5.51 -2.54
CA GLU A 79 -17.29 6.65 -2.89
C GLU A 79 -18.68 6.61 -2.21
N ASN A 80 -19.10 5.45 -1.73
CA ASN A 80 -20.38 5.30 -1.08
C ASN A 80 -20.29 5.67 0.40
N TYR A 81 -21.07 6.68 0.82
CA TYR A 81 -21.09 7.18 2.19
C TYR A 81 -21.40 6.10 3.22
N ASP A 82 -22.47 5.31 3.00
CA ASP A 82 -22.91 4.32 3.97
C ASP A 82 -21.90 3.18 4.15
N LYS A 83 -21.29 2.75 3.04
CA LYS A 83 -20.21 1.72 3.09
C LYS A 83 -18.98 2.24 3.82
N LEU A 84 -18.59 3.48 3.56
CA LEU A 84 -17.45 4.10 4.26
C LEU A 84 -17.70 4.20 5.76
N VAL A 85 -18.87 4.70 6.17
CA VAL A 85 -19.28 4.78 7.58
C VAL A 85 -19.34 3.39 8.23
N ALA A 86 -19.87 2.39 7.53
CA ALA A 86 -19.92 1.02 8.03
C ALA A 86 -18.53 0.47 8.31
N ARG A 87 -17.58 0.68 7.39
CA ARG A 87 -16.17 0.26 7.57
C ARG A 87 -15.49 0.99 8.71
N MET A 88 -15.69 2.29 8.85
CA MET A 88 -15.13 3.07 9.95
C MET A 88 -15.65 2.58 11.31
N LYS A 89 -16.95 2.27 11.41
CA LYS A 89 -17.54 1.68 12.62
C LYS A 89 -16.99 0.28 12.94
N GLU A 90 -16.82 -0.56 11.92
CA GLU A 90 -16.18 -1.89 12.07
C GLU A 90 -14.77 -1.77 12.69
N LEU A 91 -14.04 -0.71 12.36
CA LEU A 91 -12.71 -0.40 12.86
C LEU A 91 -12.71 0.41 14.17
N ASN A 92 -13.87 0.68 14.76
CA ASN A 92 -14.04 1.50 15.97
C ASN A 92 -13.42 2.91 15.84
N MET A 93 -13.51 3.52 14.67
CA MET A 93 -13.01 4.87 14.43
C MET A 93 -14.00 5.92 14.93
N ASP A 94 -13.48 7.04 15.43
CA ASP A 94 -14.31 8.19 15.80
C ASP A 94 -14.73 8.93 14.53
N LEU A 95 -16.04 8.92 14.24
CA LEU A 95 -16.58 9.56 13.03
C LEU A 95 -16.51 11.08 13.10
N ASP A 96 -16.52 11.66 14.30
CA ASP A 96 -16.49 13.11 14.49
C ASP A 96 -15.11 13.70 14.11
N GLU A 97 -14.04 12.95 14.25
CA GLU A 97 -12.71 13.35 13.77
C GLU A 97 -12.61 13.37 12.24
N TYR A 98 -13.44 12.58 11.56
CA TYR A 98 -13.43 12.42 10.10
C TYR A 98 -14.63 13.05 9.40
N TRP A 99 -15.38 13.94 10.06
CA TRP A 99 -16.58 14.58 9.49
C TRP A 99 -16.32 15.20 8.12
N TRP A 100 -15.22 15.91 7.97
CA TRP A 100 -14.79 16.56 6.72
C TRP A 100 -14.56 15.56 5.58
N TYR A 101 -14.03 14.39 5.89
CA TYR A 101 -13.79 13.32 4.92
C TYR A 101 -15.11 12.64 4.51
N LEU A 102 -16.02 12.46 5.44
CA LEU A 102 -17.36 11.93 5.19
C LEU A 102 -18.20 12.91 4.36
N ASP A 103 -18.08 14.21 4.58
CA ASP A 103 -18.79 15.24 3.82
C ASP A 103 -18.45 15.21 2.32
N LEU A 104 -17.23 14.78 1.94
CA LEU A 104 -16.85 14.55 0.53
C LEU A 104 -17.68 13.44 -0.16
N ARG A 105 -18.42 12.65 0.58
CA ARG A 105 -19.34 11.62 0.05
C ARG A 105 -20.80 12.01 0.27
N LYS A 106 -21.08 12.68 1.37
CA LYS A 106 -22.43 13.10 1.75
C LYS A 106 -23.03 14.11 0.79
N TYR A 107 -22.24 15.05 0.30
CA TYR A 107 -22.68 16.13 -0.58
C TYR A 107 -22.42 15.86 -2.07
N GLY A 108 -22.14 14.66 -2.43
CA GLY A 108 -21.88 14.20 -3.79
C GLY A 108 -20.50 13.57 -3.91
N SER A 109 -20.43 12.48 -4.65
CA SER A 109 -19.21 11.74 -4.87
C SER A 109 -19.13 11.22 -6.29
N VAL A 110 -17.95 10.90 -6.73
CA VAL A 110 -17.65 10.28 -8.03
C VAL A 110 -16.70 9.10 -7.80
N ASP A 111 -16.70 8.17 -8.73
CA ASP A 111 -15.64 7.14 -8.77
C ASP A 111 -14.28 7.82 -8.89
N HIS A 112 -13.40 7.53 -7.95
CA HIS A 112 -12.04 8.09 -7.95
C HIS A 112 -11.03 7.12 -7.35
N ALA A 113 -9.80 7.28 -7.78
CA ALA A 113 -8.65 6.52 -7.29
C ALA A 113 -7.48 7.46 -7.05
N GLY A 114 -6.50 6.97 -6.32
CA GLY A 114 -5.25 7.69 -6.11
C GLY A 114 -4.11 6.74 -5.84
N PHE A 115 -2.90 7.19 -6.14
CA PHE A 115 -1.68 6.46 -5.83
C PHE A 115 -0.60 7.40 -5.33
N GLY A 116 0.34 6.85 -4.56
CA GLY A 116 1.59 7.49 -4.19
C GLY A 116 2.74 6.77 -4.86
N LEU A 117 3.68 7.52 -5.39
CA LEU A 117 4.96 7.00 -5.87
C LEU A 117 6.05 7.44 -4.91
N GLY A 118 6.81 6.48 -4.36
CA GLY A 118 7.99 6.77 -3.56
C GLY A 118 9.09 7.34 -4.45
N PHE A 119 9.26 8.67 -4.44
CA PHE A 119 10.20 9.36 -5.34
C PHE A 119 11.63 8.88 -5.14
N GLU A 120 12.06 8.75 -3.90
CA GLU A 120 13.39 8.25 -3.54
C GLU A 120 13.57 6.79 -3.98
N ARG A 121 12.55 5.95 -3.81
CA ARG A 121 12.59 4.56 -4.29
C ARG A 121 12.67 4.51 -5.81
N ALA A 122 11.96 5.40 -6.53
CA ALA A 122 12.07 5.53 -7.97
C ALA A 122 13.49 5.95 -8.40
N LEU A 123 14.10 6.91 -7.71
CA LEU A 123 15.49 7.31 -7.97
C LEU A 123 16.46 6.16 -7.72
N MET A 124 16.31 5.43 -6.61
CA MET A 124 17.14 4.23 -6.35
C MET A 124 17.02 3.20 -7.47
N TYR A 125 15.80 2.93 -7.93
CA TYR A 125 15.55 1.98 -9.02
C TYR A 125 16.20 2.41 -10.33
N LEU A 126 16.09 3.70 -10.69
CA LEU A 126 16.62 4.23 -11.96
C LEU A 126 18.15 4.39 -11.94
N THR A 127 18.72 4.72 -10.79
CA THR A 127 20.17 5.00 -10.66
C THR A 127 20.98 3.80 -10.20
N GLY A 128 20.34 2.77 -9.67
CA GLY A 128 21.01 1.62 -9.05
C GLY A 128 21.58 1.92 -7.66
N MET A 129 21.29 3.08 -7.06
CA MET A 129 21.72 3.42 -5.71
C MET A 129 21.10 2.48 -4.69
N GLN A 130 21.90 2.02 -3.73
CA GLN A 130 21.47 1.05 -2.73
C GLN A 130 21.00 1.67 -1.41
N ASN A 131 21.43 2.89 -1.12
CA ASN A 131 21.08 3.59 0.12
C ASN A 131 20.17 4.80 -0.19
N ILE A 132 18.99 4.83 0.41
CA ILE A 132 18.02 5.89 0.22
C ILE A 132 18.56 7.28 0.60
N ARG A 133 19.52 7.37 1.52
CA ARG A 133 20.16 8.63 1.90
C ARG A 133 20.94 9.28 0.76
N ASP A 134 21.42 8.48 -0.19
CA ASP A 134 22.24 8.94 -1.31
C ASP A 134 21.38 9.58 -2.43
N VAL A 135 20.05 9.44 -2.36
CA VAL A 135 19.10 10.01 -3.30
C VAL A 135 18.26 11.14 -2.69
N ILE A 136 18.57 11.52 -1.47
CA ILE A 136 17.93 12.65 -0.75
C ILE A 136 18.97 13.76 -0.55
N PRO A 137 18.70 15.03 -0.95
CA PRO A 137 19.66 16.13 -0.79
C PRO A 137 20.06 16.38 0.67
N PHE A 138 19.12 16.23 1.60
CA PHE A 138 19.32 16.47 3.03
C PHE A 138 18.73 15.31 3.85
N PRO A 139 19.42 14.16 3.91
CA PRO A 139 18.90 12.99 4.57
C PRO A 139 18.89 13.20 6.09
N ARG A 140 17.69 13.02 6.68
CA ARG A 140 17.50 13.07 8.13
C ARG A 140 17.50 11.67 8.72
N THR A 141 18.25 11.50 9.80
CA THR A 141 18.33 10.22 10.50
C THR A 141 18.20 10.44 12.01
N PRO A 142 17.93 9.40 12.81
CA PRO A 142 17.96 9.54 14.26
C PRO A 142 19.27 10.20 14.71
N LYS A 143 19.16 11.26 15.53
CA LYS A 143 20.27 12.09 16.04
C LYS A 143 20.99 12.95 14.98
N ASN A 144 20.47 13.06 13.77
CA ASN A 144 20.99 13.95 12.73
C ASN A 144 19.82 14.66 12.01
N CYS A 145 19.68 15.95 12.30
CA CYS A 145 18.67 16.84 11.71
C CYS A 145 19.22 18.28 11.69
N GLU A 146 20.38 18.45 11.07
CA GLU A 146 21.06 19.76 11.04
C GLU A 146 20.52 20.68 9.94
N PHE A 147 19.82 20.09 8.94
CA PHE A 147 19.25 20.82 7.80
C PHE A 147 17.78 20.45 7.61
#